data_98e562d2ea61f631425db45bfd51d1af
#
_entry.id   98e562d2ea61f631425db45bfd51d1af
#
_cell.length_a   1.000
_cell.length_b   1.000
_cell.length_c   1.000
_cell.angle_alpha   90.00
_cell.angle_beta   90.00
_cell.angle_gamma   90.00
#
_symmetry.space_group_name_H-M   'P 1'
#
loop_
_entity.id
_entity.type
_entity.pdbx_description
1 polymer ?
#
loop_
_entity_poly.entity_id
_entity_poly.type
_entity_poly.pdbx_seq_one_letter_code
_entity_poly.pdbx_strand_id
1 'polypeptide(L)'
;EYGKATLKELSNRLSQQFGNGYSYPNLKRIRQFYVTYSNKLNSVEPIETEILSGQTVQFTLSWSHYLVLMRIENPEERNFYEIECGKQNWSVRQLSRQIGSSLYERLALSRNKNEVMRLAIEGQTLEKSSDIIKNPLTLEFLGLRIDAAYSESKLENAIIGKLQDFLLE
;
A
#
# COMPACT_ATOMS: atom_id res chain seq x y z
N GLU A 1 31.68 -0.36 -7.09
CA GLU A 1 32.35 0.31 -5.93
C GLU A 1 32.21 1.84 -5.96
N TYR A 2 32.34 2.50 -7.12
CA TYR A 2 32.24 3.95 -7.28
C TYR A 2 30.96 4.57 -6.69
N GLY A 3 29.80 4.02 -6.98
CA GLY A 3 28.53 4.55 -6.50
C GLY A 3 28.30 4.41 -4.97
N LYS A 4 28.98 3.46 -4.30
CA LYS A 4 28.91 3.31 -2.84
C LYS A 4 29.75 4.40 -2.14
N ALA A 5 30.92 4.72 -2.67
CA ALA A 5 31.80 5.77 -2.15
C ALA A 5 31.10 7.14 -2.27
N THR A 6 30.51 7.45 -3.42
CA THR A 6 29.78 8.70 -3.68
C THR A 6 28.61 8.90 -2.71
N LEU A 7 27.79 7.85 -2.48
CA LEU A 7 26.67 7.94 -1.53
C LEU A 7 27.14 8.13 -0.09
N LYS A 8 28.27 7.53 0.30
CA LYS A 8 28.83 7.70 1.64
C LYS A 8 29.36 9.12 1.87
N GLU A 9 30.06 9.67 0.86
CA GLU A 9 30.54 11.05 0.89
C GLU A 9 29.37 12.04 0.93
N LEU A 10 28.34 11.83 0.10
CA LEU A 10 27.12 12.63 0.10
C LEU A 10 26.42 12.58 1.45
N SER A 11 26.33 11.40 2.06
CA SER A 11 25.77 11.23 3.42
C SER A 11 26.52 12.08 4.45
N ASN A 12 27.84 12.06 4.43
CA ASN A 12 28.65 12.85 5.37
C ASN A 12 28.39 14.35 5.19
N ARG A 13 28.41 14.85 3.96
CA ARG A 13 28.16 16.28 3.65
C ARG A 13 26.76 16.72 4.07
N LEU A 14 25.72 15.95 3.69
CA LEU A 14 24.35 16.28 4.02
C LEU A 14 24.06 16.17 5.53
N SER A 15 24.63 15.18 6.21
CA SER A 15 24.47 15.04 7.66
C SER A 15 25.12 16.19 8.43
N GLN A 16 26.23 16.74 7.92
CA GLN A 16 26.88 17.92 8.51
C GLN A 16 26.03 19.20 8.33
N GLN A 17 25.37 19.36 7.18
CA GLN A 17 24.60 20.56 6.85
C GLN A 17 23.17 20.51 7.38
N PHE A 18 22.50 19.34 7.34
CA PHE A 18 21.06 19.20 7.55
C PHE A 18 20.70 18.19 8.66
N GLY A 19 21.70 17.61 9.35
CA GLY A 19 21.50 16.70 10.48
C GLY A 19 21.26 15.23 10.10
N ASN A 20 20.87 14.42 11.08
CA ASN A 20 20.89 12.95 11.05
C ASN A 20 19.90 12.29 10.05
N GLY A 21 18.98 13.06 9.47
CA GLY A 21 18.02 12.56 8.48
C GLY A 21 18.66 11.99 7.19
N TYR A 22 19.92 12.36 6.91
CA TYR A 22 20.65 12.00 5.70
C TYR A 22 21.72 10.94 5.92
N SER A 23 21.55 10.07 6.91
CA SER A 23 22.44 8.93 7.14
C SER A 23 22.54 8.02 5.90
N TYR A 24 23.68 7.34 5.73
CA TYR A 24 23.91 6.45 4.59
C TYR A 24 22.80 5.40 4.36
N PRO A 25 22.25 4.72 5.40
CA PRO A 25 21.11 3.84 5.21
C PRO A 25 19.87 4.56 4.68
N ASN A 26 19.64 5.80 5.13
CA ASN A 26 18.49 6.58 4.72
C ASN A 26 18.61 7.07 3.27
N LEU A 27 19.80 7.52 2.85
CA LEU A 27 20.07 7.85 1.45
C LEU A 27 19.91 6.65 0.50
N LYS A 28 20.25 5.44 0.95
CA LYS A 28 19.97 4.22 0.18
C LYS A 28 18.47 4.01 -0.04
N ARG A 29 17.65 4.23 1.01
CA ARG A 29 16.19 4.12 0.91
C ARG A 29 15.60 5.20 0.00
N ILE A 30 16.09 6.44 0.11
CA ILE A 30 15.67 7.55 -0.76
C ILE A 30 16.02 7.24 -2.22
N ARG A 31 17.22 6.73 -2.49
CA ARG A 31 17.60 6.29 -3.84
C ARG A 31 16.73 5.15 -4.33
N GLN A 32 16.43 4.16 -3.50
CA GLN A 32 15.52 3.06 -3.85
C GLN A 32 14.13 3.58 -4.19
N PHE A 33 13.60 4.51 -3.40
CA PHE A 33 12.33 5.17 -3.66
C PHE A 33 12.33 5.86 -5.03
N TYR A 34 13.36 6.67 -5.32
CA TYR A 34 13.48 7.34 -6.60
C TYR A 34 13.49 6.34 -7.77
N VAL A 35 14.30 5.27 -7.69
CA VAL A 35 14.36 4.25 -8.74
C VAL A 35 13.03 3.52 -8.90
N THR A 36 12.37 3.18 -7.81
CA THR A 36 11.10 2.43 -7.82
C THR A 36 9.95 3.26 -8.40
N TYR A 37 9.93 4.56 -8.13
CA TYR A 37 8.86 5.47 -8.53
C TYR A 37 9.27 6.45 -9.64
N SER A 38 10.43 6.25 -10.28
CA SER A 38 10.96 7.14 -11.32
C SER A 38 9.98 7.33 -12.49
N ASN A 39 9.29 6.29 -12.93
CA ASN A 39 8.30 6.41 -13.99
C ASN A 39 7.12 7.31 -13.57
N LYS A 40 6.68 7.21 -12.32
CA LYS A 40 5.62 8.05 -11.75
C LYS A 40 6.09 9.51 -11.59
N LEU A 41 7.37 9.70 -11.23
CA LEU A 41 7.99 11.03 -11.10
C LEU A 41 8.27 11.67 -12.47
N ASN A 42 8.68 10.88 -13.47
CA ASN A 42 9.02 11.37 -14.80
C ASN A 42 7.80 11.57 -15.72
N SER A 43 6.63 11.06 -15.35
CA SER A 43 5.37 11.33 -16.06
C SER A 43 4.79 12.71 -15.73
N VAL A 44 5.44 13.46 -14.86
CA VAL A 44 5.11 14.83 -14.51
C VAL A 44 5.88 15.76 -15.42
N GLU A 45 5.17 16.60 -16.17
CA GLU A 45 5.74 17.71 -16.94
C GLU A 45 6.51 18.68 -16.02
N PRO A 46 7.52 19.44 -16.53
CA PRO A 46 8.30 20.35 -15.70
C PRO A 46 7.43 21.35 -14.93
N ILE A 47 7.84 21.66 -13.70
CA ILE A 47 7.12 22.44 -12.68
C ILE A 47 6.48 23.75 -13.21
N GLU A 48 7.02 24.35 -14.25
CA GLU A 48 6.48 25.61 -14.83
C GLU A 48 5.14 25.42 -15.54
N THR A 49 4.84 24.22 -16.04
CA THR A 49 3.58 23.89 -16.73
C THR A 49 2.52 23.33 -15.78
N GLU A 50 2.94 22.79 -14.61
CA GLU A 50 2.07 22.12 -13.64
C GLU A 50 1.15 23.07 -12.87
N ILE A 51 1.57 24.31 -12.63
CA ILE A 51 0.78 25.32 -11.92
C ILE A 51 -0.53 25.61 -12.67
N LEU A 52 -0.55 25.38 -13.98
CA LEU A 52 -1.72 25.61 -14.84
C LEU A 52 -2.55 24.34 -15.11
N SER A 53 -1.97 23.13 -15.02
CA SER A 53 -2.68 21.89 -15.37
C SER A 53 -3.22 21.10 -14.18
N GLY A 54 -2.80 21.40 -12.94
CA GLY A 54 -3.29 20.74 -11.72
C GLY A 54 -2.89 19.26 -11.59
N GLN A 55 -2.00 18.75 -12.44
CA GLN A 55 -1.53 17.37 -12.44
C GLN A 55 -0.25 17.22 -11.62
N THR A 56 -0.36 17.30 -10.29
CA THR A 56 0.75 16.98 -9.40
C THR A 56 0.75 15.49 -9.09
N VAL A 57 1.93 14.85 -9.12
CA VAL A 57 2.07 13.49 -8.57
C VAL A 57 1.86 13.57 -7.07
N GLN A 58 0.72 13.08 -6.62
CA GLN A 58 0.42 13.06 -5.20
C GLN A 58 0.91 11.76 -4.58
N PHE A 59 1.96 11.86 -3.76
CA PHE A 59 2.33 10.83 -2.81
C PHE A 59 1.50 11.01 -1.54
N THR A 60 0.37 10.31 -1.46
CA THR A 60 -0.63 10.48 -0.38
C THR A 60 -0.30 9.72 0.90
N LEU A 61 0.61 8.76 0.82
CA LEU A 61 0.98 7.89 1.95
C LEU A 61 2.20 8.44 2.70
N SER A 62 2.37 8.05 3.95
CA SER A 62 3.56 8.41 4.73
C SER A 62 4.81 7.68 4.23
N TRP A 63 6.00 8.23 4.52
CA TRP A 63 7.29 7.61 4.20
C TRP A 63 7.40 6.15 4.68
N SER A 64 6.85 5.87 5.86
CA SER A 64 6.86 4.52 6.44
C SER A 64 6.06 3.50 5.61
N HIS A 65 4.96 3.92 4.96
CA HIS A 65 4.21 3.07 4.03
C HIS A 65 5.05 2.76 2.78
N TYR A 66 5.70 3.78 2.20
CA TYR A 66 6.57 3.58 1.03
C TYR A 66 7.76 2.67 1.34
N LEU A 67 8.32 2.70 2.56
CA LEU A 67 9.36 1.76 2.97
C LEU A 67 8.90 0.30 2.97
N VAL A 68 7.62 0.05 3.23
CA VAL A 68 7.01 -1.29 3.13
C VAL A 68 6.73 -1.64 1.67
N LEU A 69 6.10 -0.74 0.92
CA LEU A 69 5.74 -0.95 -0.49
C LEU A 69 6.95 -1.21 -1.39
N MET A 70 8.08 -0.54 -1.15
CA MET A 70 9.32 -0.75 -1.91
C MET A 70 9.93 -2.15 -1.76
N ARG A 71 9.46 -2.98 -0.84
CA ARG A 71 9.89 -4.38 -0.69
C ARG A 71 9.16 -5.32 -1.64
N ILE A 72 8.04 -4.88 -2.20
CA ILE A 72 7.26 -5.63 -3.17
C ILE A 72 7.93 -5.47 -4.53
N GLU A 73 8.37 -6.57 -5.12
CA GLU A 73 9.07 -6.58 -6.41
C GLU A 73 8.09 -6.38 -7.58
N ASN A 74 6.91 -7.02 -7.52
CA ASN A 74 5.90 -6.92 -8.56
C ASN A 74 5.29 -5.50 -8.58
N PRO A 75 5.42 -4.74 -9.70
CA PRO A 75 4.86 -3.38 -9.80
C PRO A 75 3.33 -3.33 -9.71
N GLU A 76 2.63 -4.33 -10.24
CA GLU A 76 1.15 -4.39 -10.23
C GLU A 76 0.63 -4.61 -8.81
N GLU A 77 1.22 -5.55 -8.09
CA GLU A 77 0.93 -5.81 -6.69
C GLU A 77 1.21 -4.58 -5.81
N ARG A 78 2.38 -3.96 -6.00
CA ARG A 78 2.76 -2.74 -5.26
C ARG A 78 1.76 -1.60 -5.50
N ASN A 79 1.35 -1.39 -6.74
CA ASN A 79 0.37 -0.36 -7.09
C ASN A 79 -1.01 -0.65 -6.47
N PHE A 80 -1.44 -1.91 -6.48
CA PHE A 80 -2.66 -2.33 -5.79
C PHE A 80 -2.63 -1.96 -4.30
N TYR A 81 -1.56 -2.34 -3.58
CA TYR A 81 -1.45 -2.01 -2.15
C TYR A 81 -1.34 -0.51 -1.89
N GLU A 82 -0.69 0.26 -2.77
CA GLU A 82 -0.63 1.73 -2.67
C GLU A 82 -2.03 2.34 -2.75
N ILE A 83 -2.84 1.91 -3.71
CA ILE A 83 -4.22 2.38 -3.92
C ILE A 83 -5.12 1.99 -2.74
N GLU A 84 -5.11 0.71 -2.34
CA GLU A 84 -5.92 0.23 -1.23
C GLU A 84 -5.57 0.91 0.09
N CYS A 85 -4.28 1.10 0.35
CA CYS A 85 -3.80 1.81 1.52
C CYS A 85 -4.32 3.26 1.57
N GLY A 86 -4.33 3.95 0.43
CA GLY A 86 -4.89 5.31 0.32
C GLY A 86 -6.40 5.35 0.48
N LYS A 87 -7.13 4.45 -0.20
CA LYS A 87 -8.60 4.38 -0.16
C LYS A 87 -9.14 4.04 1.23
N GLN A 88 -8.50 3.09 1.91
CA GLN A 88 -8.97 2.55 3.18
C GLN A 88 -8.24 3.14 4.40
N ASN A 89 -7.33 4.10 4.18
CA ASN A 89 -6.52 4.73 5.23
C ASN A 89 -5.81 3.73 6.14
N TRP A 90 -5.21 2.68 5.56
CA TRP A 90 -4.49 1.68 6.34
C TRP A 90 -3.31 2.29 7.06
N SER A 91 -3.10 1.86 8.30
CA SER A 91 -1.84 2.07 9.01
C SER A 91 -0.73 1.19 8.42
N VAL A 92 0.53 1.52 8.68
CA VAL A 92 1.69 0.71 8.26
C VAL A 92 1.58 -0.75 8.73
N ARG A 93 1.03 -0.97 9.94
CA ARG A 93 0.80 -2.31 10.50
C ARG A 93 -0.26 -3.07 9.71
N GLN A 94 -1.37 -2.43 9.38
CA GLN A 94 -2.44 -3.02 8.55
C GLN A 94 -1.91 -3.35 7.15
N LEU A 95 -1.21 -2.41 6.49
CA LEU A 95 -0.58 -2.65 5.20
C LEU A 95 0.35 -3.88 5.24
N SER A 96 1.26 -3.94 6.23
CA SER A 96 2.18 -5.09 6.38
C SER A 96 1.44 -6.41 6.59
N ARG A 97 0.31 -6.39 7.30
CA ARG A 97 -0.53 -7.57 7.53
C ARG A 97 -1.23 -8.01 6.25
N GLN A 98 -1.78 -7.09 5.46
CA GLN A 98 -2.45 -7.41 4.20
C GLN A 98 -1.46 -7.98 3.16
N ILE A 99 -0.24 -7.44 3.09
CA ILE A 99 0.83 -8.02 2.28
C ILE A 99 1.18 -9.43 2.79
N GLY A 100 1.38 -9.61 4.09
CA GLY A 100 1.71 -10.91 4.69
C GLY A 100 0.60 -11.96 4.55
N SER A 101 -0.65 -11.55 4.34
CA SER A 101 -1.78 -12.44 4.05
C SER A 101 -1.99 -12.70 2.56
N SER A 102 -1.11 -12.21 1.70
CA SER A 102 -1.18 -12.36 0.23
C SER A 102 -2.53 -11.92 -0.35
N LEU A 103 -3.03 -10.76 0.09
CA LEU A 103 -4.34 -10.27 -0.33
C LEU A 103 -4.43 -10.13 -1.86
N TYR A 104 -3.42 -9.55 -2.50
CA TYR A 104 -3.39 -9.35 -3.95
C TYR A 104 -3.48 -10.67 -4.71
N GLU A 105 -2.65 -11.65 -4.34
CA GLU A 105 -2.61 -12.97 -4.99
C GLU A 105 -3.94 -13.70 -4.85
N ARG A 106 -4.57 -13.65 -3.67
CA ARG A 106 -5.88 -14.29 -3.45
C ARG A 106 -6.99 -13.66 -4.30
N LEU A 107 -6.98 -12.33 -4.43
CA LEU A 107 -7.91 -11.63 -5.29
C LEU A 107 -7.63 -11.88 -6.77
N ALA A 108 -6.37 -12.02 -7.15
CA ALA A 108 -5.94 -12.32 -8.51
C ALA A 108 -6.31 -13.75 -8.94
N LEU A 109 -6.17 -14.74 -8.05
CA LEU A 109 -6.50 -16.15 -8.32
C LEU A 109 -7.99 -16.38 -8.64
N SER A 110 -8.88 -15.52 -8.15
CA SER A 110 -10.33 -15.62 -8.37
C SER A 110 -10.82 -14.89 -9.63
N ARG A 111 -9.90 -14.27 -10.40
CA ARG A 111 -10.24 -13.35 -11.50
C ARG A 111 -9.56 -13.71 -12.81
N ASN A 112 -10.14 -13.27 -13.92
CA ASN A 112 -9.50 -13.37 -15.23
C ASN A 112 -8.41 -12.27 -15.39
N LYS A 113 -7.55 -12.41 -16.41
CA LYS A 113 -6.40 -11.51 -16.62
C LYS A 113 -6.77 -10.02 -16.71
N ASN A 114 -7.90 -9.67 -17.34
CA ASN A 114 -8.34 -8.28 -17.49
C ASN A 114 -8.79 -7.70 -16.14
N GLU A 115 -9.47 -8.51 -15.32
CA GLU A 115 -9.89 -8.13 -13.97
C GLU A 115 -8.71 -7.99 -13.01
N VAL A 116 -7.66 -8.81 -13.16
CA VAL A 116 -6.41 -8.65 -12.40
C VAL A 116 -5.72 -7.34 -12.76
N MET A 117 -5.68 -6.98 -14.04
CA MET A 117 -5.12 -5.70 -14.47
C MET A 117 -5.93 -4.51 -13.93
N ARG A 118 -7.26 -4.59 -13.94
CA ARG A 118 -8.11 -3.57 -13.29
C ARG A 118 -7.86 -3.48 -11.79
N LEU A 119 -7.70 -4.61 -11.10
CA LEU A 119 -7.36 -4.64 -9.69
C LEU A 119 -6.06 -3.90 -9.38
N ALA A 120 -5.04 -4.06 -10.23
CA ALA A 120 -3.75 -3.38 -10.08
C ALA A 120 -3.81 -1.86 -10.35
N ILE A 121 -4.75 -1.39 -11.18
CA ILE A 121 -4.89 0.02 -11.58
C ILE A 121 -5.91 0.77 -10.71
N GLU A 122 -7.03 0.14 -10.41
CA GLU A 122 -8.17 0.76 -9.73
C GLU A 122 -8.28 0.37 -8.25
N GLY A 123 -7.57 -0.69 -7.84
CA GLY A 123 -7.75 -1.32 -6.53
C GLY A 123 -9.05 -2.13 -6.47
N GLN A 124 -9.46 -2.51 -5.28
CA GLN A 124 -10.68 -3.26 -5.08
C GLN A 124 -11.90 -2.35 -5.29
N THR A 125 -12.77 -2.72 -6.23
CA THR A 125 -14.08 -2.07 -6.43
C THR A 125 -15.16 -2.90 -5.76
N LEU A 126 -15.91 -2.29 -4.86
CA LEU A 126 -17.03 -2.92 -4.13
C LEU A 126 -18.29 -2.68 -4.95
N GLU A 127 -18.70 -3.67 -5.75
CA GLU A 127 -19.91 -3.56 -6.58
C GLU A 127 -21.18 -4.00 -5.82
N LYS A 128 -21.04 -4.84 -4.79
CA LYS A 128 -22.16 -5.39 -4.01
C LYS A 128 -21.91 -5.22 -2.53
N SER A 129 -22.99 -5.06 -1.77
CA SER A 129 -22.94 -4.98 -0.29
C SER A 129 -22.29 -6.22 0.34
N SER A 130 -22.43 -7.40 -0.29
CA SER A 130 -21.75 -8.63 0.13
C SER A 130 -20.23 -8.56 0.09
N ASP A 131 -19.67 -7.68 -0.76
CA ASP A 131 -18.23 -7.54 -0.91
C ASP A 131 -17.61 -6.79 0.27
N ILE A 132 -18.39 -5.91 0.90
CA ILE A 132 -18.00 -5.20 2.14
C ILE A 132 -17.80 -6.21 3.28
N ILE A 133 -18.74 -7.16 3.44
CA ILE A 133 -18.70 -8.16 4.50
C ILE A 133 -17.51 -9.11 4.32
N LYS A 134 -17.09 -9.37 3.08
CA LYS A 134 -15.94 -10.22 2.74
C LYS A 134 -14.61 -9.47 2.74
N ASN A 135 -14.62 -8.18 3.05
CA ASN A 135 -13.39 -7.40 3.19
C ASN A 135 -12.50 -8.01 4.28
N PRO A 136 -11.18 -8.19 4.04
CA PRO A 136 -10.28 -8.78 5.03
C PRO A 136 -10.29 -8.10 6.39
N LEU A 137 -10.43 -6.78 6.45
CA LEU A 137 -10.53 -6.04 7.70
C LEU A 137 -11.83 -6.34 8.46
N THR A 138 -12.94 -6.51 7.74
CA THR A 138 -14.22 -6.90 8.33
C THR A 138 -14.16 -8.32 8.88
N LEU A 139 -13.58 -9.27 8.12
CA LEU A 139 -13.41 -10.65 8.58
C LEU A 139 -12.49 -10.73 9.81
N GLU A 140 -11.42 -9.93 9.82
CA GLU A 140 -10.53 -9.84 10.99
C GLU A 140 -11.24 -9.28 12.22
N PHE A 141 -12.00 -8.20 12.06
CA PHE A 141 -12.82 -7.63 13.13
C PHE A 141 -13.82 -8.66 13.70
N LEU A 142 -14.39 -9.48 12.82
CA LEU A 142 -15.30 -10.56 13.21
C LEU A 142 -14.58 -11.79 13.79
N GLY A 143 -13.24 -11.81 13.84
CA GLY A 143 -12.44 -12.95 14.27
C GLY A 143 -12.48 -14.15 13.32
N LEU A 144 -12.81 -13.91 12.05
CA LEU A 144 -12.91 -14.93 11.02
C LEU A 144 -11.61 -15.04 10.22
N ARG A 145 -11.28 -16.24 9.76
CA ARG A 145 -10.10 -16.47 8.94
C ARG A 145 -10.34 -15.96 7.52
N ILE A 146 -9.39 -15.22 7.00
CA ILE A 146 -9.48 -14.56 5.69
C ILE A 146 -9.45 -15.58 4.53
N ASP A 147 -8.85 -16.75 4.75
CA ASP A 147 -8.63 -17.82 3.76
C ASP A 147 -9.78 -18.84 3.68
N ALA A 148 -10.80 -18.72 4.51
CA ALA A 148 -11.90 -19.67 4.54
C ALA A 148 -13.14 -19.18 3.77
N ALA A 149 -13.83 -20.08 3.09
CA ALA A 149 -15.14 -19.81 2.54
C ALA A 149 -16.18 -19.87 3.67
N TYR A 150 -16.88 -18.78 3.87
CA TYR A 150 -17.95 -18.68 4.87
C TYR A 150 -19.33 -18.69 4.22
N SER A 151 -20.25 -19.47 4.81
CA SER A 151 -21.67 -19.35 4.48
C SER A 151 -22.23 -18.05 5.04
N GLU A 152 -23.30 -17.55 4.43
CA GLU A 152 -24.01 -16.34 4.85
C GLU A 152 -24.42 -16.41 6.33
N SER A 153 -24.99 -17.53 6.78
CA SER A 153 -25.37 -17.76 8.17
C SER A 153 -24.18 -17.66 9.16
N LYS A 154 -23.00 -18.10 8.76
CA LYS A 154 -21.81 -18.02 9.62
C LYS A 154 -21.31 -16.60 9.76
N LEU A 155 -21.36 -15.80 8.69
CA LEU A 155 -21.02 -14.38 8.71
C LEU A 155 -22.02 -13.59 9.54
N GLU A 156 -23.32 -13.86 9.37
CA GLU A 156 -24.42 -13.24 10.12
C GLU A 156 -24.26 -13.49 11.64
N ASN A 157 -24.05 -14.75 12.05
CA ASN A 157 -23.84 -15.08 13.46
C ASN A 157 -22.58 -14.41 14.05
N ALA A 158 -21.49 -14.27 13.27
CA ALA A 158 -20.29 -13.57 13.72
C ALA A 158 -20.52 -12.07 13.90
N ILE A 159 -21.32 -11.45 13.02
CA ILE A 159 -21.72 -10.04 13.13
C ILE A 159 -22.58 -9.83 14.38
N ILE A 160 -23.59 -10.68 14.57
CA ILE A 160 -24.50 -10.60 15.74
C ILE A 160 -23.69 -10.76 17.03
N GLY A 161 -22.79 -11.75 17.11
CA GLY A 161 -21.93 -11.97 18.27
C GLY A 161 -21.07 -10.74 18.60
N LYS A 162 -20.44 -10.12 17.58
CA LYS A 162 -19.63 -8.91 17.78
C LYS A 162 -20.46 -7.69 18.19
N LEU A 163 -21.66 -7.54 17.65
CA LEU A 163 -22.58 -6.49 18.09
C LEU A 163 -23.03 -6.68 19.54
N GLN A 164 -23.25 -7.93 19.96
CA GLN A 164 -23.56 -8.23 21.35
C GLN A 164 -22.42 -7.87 22.29
N ASP A 165 -21.17 -8.27 21.94
CA ASP A 165 -19.96 -7.91 22.69
C ASP A 165 -19.84 -6.39 22.84
N PHE A 166 -20.02 -5.65 21.75
CA PHE A 166 -19.93 -4.17 21.74
C PHE A 166 -21.03 -3.48 22.56
N LEU A 167 -22.25 -4.04 22.61
CA LEU A 167 -23.37 -3.47 23.35
C LEU A 167 -23.32 -3.79 24.84
N LEU A 168 -22.51 -4.78 25.24
CA LEU A 168 -22.36 -5.20 26.63
C LEU A 168 -21.13 -4.59 27.34
N GLU A 169 -20.22 -3.92 26.57
CA GLU A 169 -19.13 -3.09 27.10
C GLU A 169 -19.63 -1.68 27.44
#